data_83e8c6aa3b529f8781b55be4095bbc7e
#
_entry.id   83e8c6aa3b529f8781b55be4095bbc7e
#
_cell.length_a   1.000
_cell.length_b   1.000
_cell.length_c   1.000
_cell.angle_alpha   90.00
_cell.angle_beta   90.00
_cell.angle_gamma   90.00
#
_symmetry.space_group_name_H-M   'P 1'
#
loop_
_entity.id
_entity.type
_entity.pdbx_description
1 polymer ?
#
loop_
_entity_poly.entity_id
_entity_poly.type
_entity_poly.pdbx_seq_one_letter_code
_entity_poly.pdbx_strand_id
1 'polypeptide(L)'
;MKLLLKIFFSLTILMSFSSVKADTIKWLHLFGEDSSSYANMVRAVEEFEAKTGHTVVMQYLENESFKAKLPTMLQSNDRPDIFYSWSGGVMYDQARAGFLRDISNVVPDSYLDTVSAAAADAFTFEGQRVGLPLQVSQVAWWYNKDLINQAGVDVSAIKEWDDLISAVKQIKAAGITPICMGGKDKWPVHFLWTHLHIRNGGKGLFLESLNNGGWDRPEYLKSGEQMLELVALEPFQKGFLSHTWPDQAGFFGDGKCAMALMGNWMYGSQKANSSS
;
A
#
# COMPACT_ATOMS: atom_id res chain seq x y z
N MET A 1 -39.49 -55.01 59.78
CA MET A 1 -39.02 -55.11 58.38
C MET A 1 -38.99 -53.70 57.79
N LYS A 2 -37.82 -53.09 57.70
CA LYS A 2 -37.65 -51.69 57.22
C LYS A 2 -37.20 -51.74 55.77
N LEU A 3 -38.06 -51.23 54.89
CA LEU A 3 -37.79 -51.13 53.44
C LEU A 3 -36.99 -49.83 53.20
N LEU A 4 -35.70 -49.94 52.82
CA LEU A 4 -34.83 -48.82 52.48
C LEU A 4 -35.05 -48.46 51.00
N LEU A 5 -35.70 -47.31 50.77
CA LEU A 5 -35.89 -46.71 49.43
C LEU A 5 -34.59 -45.94 49.07
N LYS A 6 -33.79 -46.45 48.14
CA LYS A 6 -32.65 -45.74 47.60
C LYS A 6 -33.12 -44.80 46.51
N ILE A 7 -33.11 -43.50 46.76
CA ILE A 7 -33.35 -42.46 45.77
C ILE A 7 -32.00 -42.24 45.05
N PHE A 8 -31.99 -42.61 43.77
CA PHE A 8 -30.86 -42.31 42.89
C PHE A 8 -31.08 -40.91 42.31
N PHE A 9 -30.30 -39.92 42.79
CA PHE A 9 -30.35 -38.56 42.26
C PHE A 9 -29.37 -38.50 41.06
N SER A 10 -29.89 -38.65 39.83
CA SER A 10 -29.11 -38.43 38.63
C SER A 10 -28.93 -36.92 38.42
N LEU A 11 -27.76 -36.44 38.73
CA LEU A 11 -27.34 -35.05 38.41
C LEU A 11 -27.00 -34.95 36.93
N THR A 12 -28.02 -34.56 36.11
CA THR A 12 -27.79 -34.27 34.71
C THR A 12 -27.15 -32.87 34.59
N ILE A 13 -25.80 -32.85 34.42
CA ILE A 13 -25.09 -31.61 34.11
C ILE A 13 -25.51 -31.21 32.66
N LEU A 14 -26.45 -30.29 32.58
CA LEU A 14 -26.70 -29.57 31.33
C LEU A 14 -25.47 -28.68 31.07
N MET A 15 -24.55 -29.17 30.26
CA MET A 15 -23.58 -28.30 29.63
C MET A 15 -24.33 -27.38 28.66
N SER A 16 -24.63 -26.19 29.11
CA SER A 16 -25.08 -25.11 28.24
C SER A 16 -23.93 -24.77 27.29
N PHE A 17 -23.90 -25.39 26.13
CA PHE A 17 -23.09 -24.89 25.02
C PHE A 17 -23.71 -23.53 24.66
N SER A 18 -23.13 -22.46 25.18
CA SER A 18 -23.37 -21.15 24.61
C SER A 18 -22.88 -21.23 23.16
N SER A 19 -23.82 -21.40 22.23
CA SER A 19 -23.50 -21.26 20.82
C SER A 19 -23.03 -19.83 20.63
N VAL A 20 -21.72 -19.64 20.49
CA VAL A 20 -21.17 -18.37 20.01
C VAL A 20 -21.84 -18.14 18.67
N LYS A 21 -22.65 -17.10 18.59
CA LYS A 21 -23.30 -16.75 17.33
C LYS A 21 -22.18 -16.42 16.33
N ALA A 22 -22.16 -17.14 15.23
CA ALA A 22 -21.23 -16.86 14.16
C ALA A 22 -21.53 -15.48 13.57
N ASP A 23 -20.59 -14.57 13.62
CA ASP A 23 -20.70 -13.24 13.02
C ASP A 23 -20.11 -13.25 11.62
N THR A 24 -20.64 -12.40 10.75
CA THR A 24 -20.06 -12.13 9.44
C THR A 24 -19.25 -10.85 9.50
N ILE A 25 -17.97 -10.94 9.15
CA ILE A 25 -17.00 -9.85 9.13
C ILE A 25 -16.75 -9.45 7.69
N LYS A 26 -16.99 -8.18 7.34
CA LYS A 26 -16.75 -7.64 6.00
C LYS A 26 -15.34 -7.04 5.94
N TRP A 27 -14.51 -7.60 5.07
CA TRP A 27 -13.14 -7.10 4.86
C TRP A 27 -12.98 -6.52 3.46
N LEU A 28 -12.88 -5.19 3.37
CA LEU A 28 -12.67 -4.47 2.12
C LEU A 28 -11.17 -4.29 1.86
N HIS A 29 -10.70 -4.74 0.70
CA HIS A 29 -9.28 -4.69 0.31
C HIS A 29 -9.09 -4.32 -1.17
N LEU A 30 -7.84 -4.05 -1.55
CA LEU A 30 -7.45 -3.65 -2.92
C LEU A 30 -6.51 -4.65 -3.61
N PHE A 31 -6.34 -5.85 -3.05
CA PHE A 31 -5.47 -6.88 -3.63
C PHE A 31 -6.28 -7.79 -4.56
N GLY A 32 -5.94 -7.77 -5.86
CA GLY A 32 -6.53 -8.67 -6.83
C GLY A 32 -6.03 -10.12 -6.65
N GLU A 33 -6.68 -11.06 -7.29
CA GLU A 33 -6.35 -12.49 -7.23
C GLU A 33 -4.94 -12.81 -7.78
N ASP A 34 -4.43 -11.95 -8.64
CA ASP A 34 -3.06 -12.00 -9.20
C ASP A 34 -1.97 -11.56 -8.19
N SER A 35 -2.37 -10.98 -7.07
CA SER A 35 -1.46 -10.53 -6.03
C SER A 35 -1.02 -11.67 -5.11
N SER A 36 0.28 -11.77 -4.84
CA SER A 36 0.80 -12.69 -3.81
C SER A 36 0.24 -12.40 -2.41
N SER A 37 -0.15 -11.16 -2.14
CA SER A 37 -0.81 -10.77 -0.89
C SER A 37 -2.20 -11.38 -0.77
N TYR A 38 -2.97 -11.46 -1.86
CA TYR A 38 -4.31 -12.05 -1.86
C TYR A 38 -4.31 -13.51 -1.41
N ALA A 39 -3.43 -14.34 -1.97
CA ALA A 39 -3.32 -15.74 -1.57
C ALA A 39 -3.00 -15.94 -0.08
N ASN A 40 -2.17 -15.05 0.49
CA ASN A 40 -1.88 -15.05 1.93
C ASN A 40 -3.10 -14.62 2.76
N MET A 41 -3.86 -13.65 2.29
CA MET A 41 -5.09 -13.20 2.95
C MET A 41 -6.15 -14.30 2.97
N VAL A 42 -6.36 -14.99 1.84
CA VAL A 42 -7.30 -16.14 1.74
C VAL A 42 -6.95 -17.20 2.77
N ARG A 43 -5.69 -17.61 2.84
CA ARG A 43 -5.24 -18.61 3.81
C ARG A 43 -5.47 -18.14 5.26
N ALA A 44 -5.17 -16.87 5.56
CA ALA A 44 -5.40 -16.32 6.90
C ALA A 44 -6.88 -16.28 7.26
N VAL A 45 -7.76 -16.00 6.30
CA VAL A 45 -9.22 -16.05 6.49
C VAL A 45 -9.68 -17.47 6.75
N GLU A 46 -9.27 -18.45 5.95
CA GLU A 46 -9.61 -19.86 6.14
C GLU A 46 -9.19 -20.38 7.52
N GLU A 47 -7.97 -20.03 7.96
CA GLU A 47 -7.49 -20.38 9.30
C GLU A 47 -8.28 -19.70 10.42
N PHE A 48 -8.67 -18.45 10.25
CA PHE A 48 -9.49 -17.71 11.20
C PHE A 48 -10.89 -18.30 11.32
N GLU A 49 -11.56 -18.56 10.20
CA GLU A 49 -12.89 -19.16 10.13
C GLU A 49 -12.91 -20.55 10.79
N ALA A 50 -11.90 -21.37 10.50
CA ALA A 50 -11.77 -22.69 11.09
C ALA A 50 -11.55 -22.66 12.61
N LYS A 51 -10.86 -21.64 13.13
CA LYS A 51 -10.59 -21.49 14.58
C LYS A 51 -11.75 -20.88 15.34
N THR A 52 -12.53 -20.01 14.72
CA THR A 52 -13.50 -19.16 15.44
C THR A 52 -14.95 -19.48 15.12
N GLY A 53 -15.23 -20.10 13.97
CA GLY A 53 -16.59 -20.32 13.46
C GLY A 53 -17.23 -19.04 12.88
N HIS A 54 -16.55 -17.88 12.89
CA HIS A 54 -17.00 -16.68 12.20
C HIS A 54 -16.79 -16.80 10.70
N THR A 55 -17.48 -15.99 9.92
CA THR A 55 -17.33 -15.91 8.45
C THR A 55 -16.73 -14.58 8.05
N VAL A 56 -15.75 -14.58 7.15
CA VAL A 56 -15.14 -13.37 6.60
C VAL A 56 -15.51 -13.20 5.13
N VAL A 57 -16.22 -12.14 4.81
CA VAL A 57 -16.55 -11.77 3.44
C VAL A 57 -15.49 -10.79 2.93
N MET A 58 -14.59 -11.29 2.09
CA MET A 58 -13.57 -10.49 1.43
C MET A 58 -14.20 -9.76 0.24
N GLN A 59 -14.04 -8.42 0.21
CA GLN A 59 -14.52 -7.56 -0.87
C GLN A 59 -13.34 -6.87 -1.54
N TYR A 60 -13.17 -7.10 -2.83
CA TYR A 60 -12.14 -6.47 -3.64
C TYR A 60 -12.66 -5.22 -4.34
N LEU A 61 -11.89 -4.15 -4.31
CA LEU A 61 -12.01 -3.01 -5.21
C LEU A 61 -10.63 -2.67 -5.77
N GLU A 62 -10.59 -2.40 -7.07
CA GLU A 62 -9.38 -1.85 -7.69
C GLU A 62 -8.99 -0.52 -7.01
N ASN A 63 -7.68 -0.19 -6.99
CA ASN A 63 -7.09 0.87 -6.18
C ASN A 63 -7.81 2.24 -6.30
N GLU A 64 -8.09 2.71 -7.51
CA GLU A 64 -8.74 4.02 -7.68
C GLU A 64 -10.23 3.96 -7.34
N SER A 65 -10.88 2.84 -7.64
CA SER A 65 -12.27 2.56 -7.23
C SER A 65 -12.38 2.46 -5.72
N PHE A 66 -11.40 1.83 -5.06
CA PHE A 66 -11.32 1.73 -3.60
C PHE A 66 -11.24 3.13 -2.96
N LYS A 67 -10.32 3.97 -3.41
CA LYS A 67 -10.15 5.34 -2.92
C LYS A 67 -11.42 6.19 -3.11
N ALA A 68 -12.07 6.05 -4.24
CA ALA A 68 -13.28 6.81 -4.56
C ALA A 68 -14.50 6.38 -3.73
N LYS A 69 -14.65 5.07 -3.45
CA LYS A 69 -15.83 4.52 -2.78
C LYS A 69 -15.70 4.45 -1.26
N LEU A 70 -14.51 4.21 -0.73
CA LEU A 70 -14.29 4.01 0.71
C LEU A 70 -14.91 5.11 1.58
N PRO A 71 -14.74 6.43 1.30
CA PRO A 71 -15.32 7.49 2.12
C PRO A 71 -16.85 7.40 2.27
N THR A 72 -17.53 7.04 1.18
CA THR A 72 -18.99 6.86 1.20
C THR A 72 -19.40 5.58 1.92
N MET A 73 -18.66 4.48 1.71
CA MET A 73 -18.91 3.21 2.39
C MET A 73 -18.77 3.33 3.91
N LEU A 74 -17.74 4.05 4.40
CA LEU A 74 -17.53 4.27 5.83
C LEU A 74 -18.65 5.07 6.51
N GLN A 75 -19.37 5.89 5.76
CA GLN A 75 -20.52 6.67 6.24
C GLN A 75 -21.85 5.94 6.12
N SER A 76 -21.89 4.78 5.47
CA SER A 76 -23.10 4.00 5.24
C SER A 76 -23.39 3.01 6.38
N ASN A 77 -24.62 2.48 6.42
CA ASN A 77 -25.00 1.38 7.31
C ASN A 77 -24.36 0.04 6.88
N ASP A 78 -23.86 -0.05 5.65
CA ASP A 78 -23.20 -1.22 5.08
C ASP A 78 -21.66 -1.04 5.02
N ARG A 79 -21.11 -0.36 6.02
CA ARG A 79 -19.66 -0.14 6.12
C ARG A 79 -18.91 -1.46 6.34
N PRO A 80 -17.66 -1.57 5.83
CA PRO A 80 -16.80 -2.70 6.16
C PRO A 80 -16.39 -2.68 7.64
N ASP A 81 -16.20 -3.86 8.24
CA ASP A 81 -15.69 -4.02 9.60
C ASP A 81 -14.16 -3.87 9.62
N ILE A 82 -13.51 -4.34 8.55
CA ILE A 82 -12.07 -4.20 8.33
C ILE A 82 -11.86 -3.64 6.92
N PHE A 83 -10.95 -2.70 6.78
CA PHE A 83 -10.60 -2.17 5.48
C PHE A 83 -9.11 -1.84 5.37
N TYR A 84 -8.57 -1.92 4.16
CA TYR A 84 -7.22 -1.50 3.87
C TYR A 84 -7.10 0.03 3.96
N SER A 85 -5.96 0.51 4.45
CA SER A 85 -5.64 1.92 4.44
C SER A 85 -4.14 2.14 4.26
N TRP A 86 -3.77 3.38 3.97
CA TRP A 86 -2.38 3.83 3.93
C TRP A 86 -2.10 4.61 5.20
N SER A 87 -0.93 4.39 5.80
CA SER A 87 -0.48 5.18 6.94
C SER A 87 -0.29 6.67 6.58
N GLY A 88 -0.20 7.51 7.58
CA GLY A 88 -0.03 8.95 7.41
C GLY A 88 -1.36 9.69 7.18
N GLY A 89 -1.38 10.71 6.32
CA GLY A 89 -2.49 11.64 6.18
C GLY A 89 -3.86 10.98 5.96
N VAL A 90 -3.93 9.99 5.08
CA VAL A 90 -5.19 9.25 4.81
C VAL A 90 -5.74 8.59 6.07
N MET A 91 -4.87 7.89 6.82
CA MET A 91 -5.28 7.24 8.08
C MET A 91 -5.65 8.29 9.14
N TYR A 92 -4.90 9.38 9.25
CA TYR A 92 -5.19 10.44 10.20
C TYR A 92 -6.56 11.08 9.95
N ASP A 93 -6.93 11.30 8.69
CA ASP A 93 -8.25 11.82 8.34
C ASP A 93 -9.37 10.83 8.69
N GLN A 94 -9.15 9.54 8.48
CA GLN A 94 -10.07 8.48 8.89
C GLN A 94 -10.21 8.40 10.42
N ALA A 95 -9.11 8.56 11.17
CA ALA A 95 -9.11 8.58 12.62
C ALA A 95 -9.85 9.80 13.16
N ARG A 96 -9.56 11.01 12.65
CA ARG A 96 -10.26 12.25 13.03
C ARG A 96 -11.76 12.19 12.73
N ALA A 97 -12.16 11.50 11.66
CA ALA A 97 -13.56 11.28 11.32
C ALA A 97 -14.24 10.20 12.18
N GLY A 98 -13.52 9.55 13.11
CA GLY A 98 -14.07 8.54 14.00
C GLY A 98 -14.35 7.18 13.34
N PHE A 99 -13.73 6.91 12.19
CA PHE A 99 -13.90 5.63 11.47
C PHE A 99 -12.97 4.51 11.97
N LEU A 100 -11.95 4.85 12.74
CA LEU A 100 -10.98 3.90 13.26
C LEU A 100 -11.16 3.68 14.76
N ARG A 101 -11.04 2.41 15.17
CA ARG A 101 -11.12 2.02 16.58
C ARG A 101 -9.73 1.99 17.18
N ASP A 102 -9.60 2.42 18.45
CA ASP A 102 -8.41 2.13 19.24
C ASP A 102 -8.33 0.62 19.53
N ILE A 103 -7.27 0.00 19.06
CA ILE A 103 -6.97 -1.42 19.23
C ILE A 103 -5.73 -1.65 20.11
N SER A 104 -5.24 -0.63 20.80
CA SER A 104 -4.01 -0.71 21.63
C SER A 104 -4.06 -1.86 22.65
N ASN A 105 -5.23 -2.09 23.24
CA ASN A 105 -5.40 -3.11 24.28
C ASN A 105 -5.80 -4.50 23.76
N VAL A 106 -5.96 -4.67 22.44
CA VAL A 106 -6.37 -5.96 21.85
C VAL A 106 -5.28 -6.59 20.96
N VAL A 107 -4.24 -5.82 20.64
CA VAL A 107 -3.09 -6.32 19.88
C VAL A 107 -2.05 -6.86 20.84
N PRO A 108 -1.71 -8.16 20.78
CA PRO A 108 -0.70 -8.72 21.66
C PRO A 108 0.71 -8.23 21.28
N ASP A 109 1.58 -8.08 22.26
CA ASP A 109 2.99 -7.69 22.07
C ASP A 109 3.71 -8.67 21.13
N SER A 110 3.38 -9.96 21.22
CA SER A 110 3.94 -11.00 20.34
C SER A 110 3.68 -10.74 18.84
N TYR A 111 2.62 -10.02 18.47
CA TYR A 111 2.42 -9.57 17.09
C TYR A 111 3.35 -8.39 16.77
N LEU A 112 3.46 -7.43 17.68
CA LEU A 112 4.31 -6.25 17.48
C LEU A 112 5.78 -6.62 17.33
N ASP A 113 6.22 -7.67 18.01
CA ASP A 113 7.59 -8.22 17.88
C ASP A 113 7.88 -8.82 16.49
N THR A 114 6.85 -9.13 15.70
CA THR A 114 7.01 -9.68 14.34
C THR A 114 7.19 -8.62 13.27
N VAL A 115 6.95 -7.36 13.57
CA VAL A 115 7.04 -6.24 12.64
C VAL A 115 8.08 -5.23 13.10
N SER A 116 8.63 -4.42 12.17
CA SER A 116 9.54 -3.35 12.58
C SER A 116 8.82 -2.29 13.40
N ALA A 117 9.51 -1.69 14.37
CA ALA A 117 8.94 -0.61 15.19
C ALA A 117 8.38 0.53 14.31
N ALA A 118 9.08 0.91 13.25
CA ALA A 118 8.62 1.93 12.31
C ALA A 118 7.32 1.55 11.60
N ALA A 119 7.11 0.26 11.28
CA ALA A 119 5.86 -0.21 10.70
C ALA A 119 4.72 -0.22 11.72
N ALA A 120 5.00 -0.65 12.94
CA ALA A 120 4.03 -0.63 14.04
C ALA A 120 3.58 0.80 14.37
N ASP A 121 4.53 1.74 14.48
CA ASP A 121 4.27 3.14 14.82
C ASP A 121 3.53 3.90 13.71
N ALA A 122 3.69 3.48 12.45
CA ALA A 122 3.03 4.10 11.31
C ALA A 122 1.48 4.07 11.40
N PHE A 123 0.90 3.19 12.24
CA PHE A 123 -0.53 3.08 12.47
C PHE A 123 -0.96 3.59 13.86
N THR A 124 -0.22 4.56 14.38
CA THR A 124 -0.54 5.26 15.63
C THR A 124 -1.04 6.67 15.35
N PHE A 125 -2.14 7.05 15.97
CA PHE A 125 -2.74 8.36 15.92
C PHE A 125 -3.04 8.84 17.35
N GLU A 126 -2.49 10.01 17.74
CA GLU A 126 -2.65 10.59 19.08
C GLU A 126 -2.38 9.60 20.24
N GLY A 127 -1.35 8.76 20.06
CA GLY A 127 -0.95 7.76 21.04
C GLY A 127 -1.77 6.46 21.05
N GLN A 128 -2.82 6.38 20.23
CA GLN A 128 -3.66 5.20 20.08
C GLN A 128 -3.25 4.39 18.85
N ARG A 129 -3.22 3.08 18.94
CA ARG A 129 -3.05 2.20 17.78
C ARG A 129 -4.39 2.03 17.09
N VAL A 130 -4.47 2.49 15.84
CA VAL A 130 -5.72 2.51 15.06
C VAL A 130 -5.70 1.58 13.85
N GLY A 131 -4.63 0.83 13.68
CA GLY A 131 -4.48 -0.14 12.61
C GLY A 131 -3.25 -1.01 12.79
N LEU A 132 -3.11 -2.00 11.91
CA LEU A 132 -1.99 -2.94 11.88
C LEU A 132 -1.31 -2.94 10.51
N PRO A 133 0.02 -3.01 10.45
CA PRO A 133 0.72 -3.12 9.19
C PRO A 133 0.48 -4.49 8.54
N LEU A 134 -0.18 -4.50 7.38
CA LEU A 134 -0.37 -5.70 6.58
C LEU A 134 0.87 -6.03 5.74
N GLN A 135 1.52 -4.98 5.22
CA GLN A 135 2.75 -5.09 4.43
C GLN A 135 3.60 -3.83 4.54
N VAL A 136 4.89 -3.97 4.30
CA VAL A 136 5.83 -2.86 4.12
C VAL A 136 6.29 -2.87 2.68
N SER A 137 6.17 -1.73 2.02
CA SER A 137 6.55 -1.57 0.63
C SER A 137 7.67 -0.54 0.49
N GLN A 138 8.52 -0.74 -0.50
CA GLN A 138 9.60 0.15 -0.84
C GLN A 138 9.41 0.69 -2.26
N VAL A 139 9.47 2.00 -2.42
CA VAL A 139 9.51 2.66 -3.74
C VAL A 139 10.97 2.79 -4.17
N ALA A 140 11.27 2.31 -5.38
CA ALA A 140 12.61 2.31 -5.95
C ALA A 140 12.57 2.53 -7.46
N TRP A 141 13.72 2.86 -8.03
CA TRP A 141 13.90 2.86 -9.47
C TRP A 141 14.03 1.44 -9.99
N TRP A 142 13.15 1.10 -10.94
CA TRP A 142 13.20 -0.11 -11.74
C TRP A 142 13.85 0.21 -13.06
N TYR A 143 14.60 -0.71 -13.63
CA TYR A 143 15.17 -0.55 -14.96
C TYR A 143 15.13 -1.86 -15.76
N ASN A 144 14.89 -1.72 -17.05
CA ASN A 144 14.96 -2.82 -18.00
C ASN A 144 16.43 -2.97 -18.43
N LYS A 145 17.06 -4.11 -18.10
CA LYS A 145 18.48 -4.35 -18.33
C LYS A 145 18.84 -4.27 -19.81
N ASP A 146 17.99 -4.79 -20.70
CA ASP A 146 18.28 -4.84 -22.13
C ASP A 146 18.24 -3.43 -22.74
N LEU A 147 17.23 -2.63 -22.40
CA LEU A 147 17.12 -1.25 -22.89
C LEU A 147 18.22 -0.33 -22.32
N ILE A 148 18.59 -0.53 -21.07
CA ILE A 148 19.69 0.20 -20.43
C ILE A 148 21.01 -0.15 -21.11
N ASN A 149 21.28 -1.44 -21.38
CA ASN A 149 22.47 -1.88 -22.11
C ASN A 149 22.48 -1.35 -23.54
N GLN A 150 21.33 -1.40 -24.24
CA GLN A 150 21.19 -0.83 -25.60
C GLN A 150 21.50 0.67 -25.63
N ALA A 151 21.08 1.41 -24.59
CA ALA A 151 21.39 2.82 -24.44
C ALA A 151 22.85 3.11 -24.00
N GLY A 152 23.59 2.09 -23.60
CA GLY A 152 24.97 2.22 -23.11
C GLY A 152 25.07 2.90 -21.72
N VAL A 153 23.99 2.86 -20.93
CA VAL A 153 23.96 3.50 -19.61
C VAL A 153 24.50 2.55 -18.54
N ASP A 154 25.41 3.04 -17.72
CA ASP A 154 25.84 2.37 -16.47
C ASP A 154 24.97 2.85 -15.30
N VAL A 155 23.97 2.03 -14.91
CA VAL A 155 23.09 2.35 -13.76
C VAL A 155 23.86 2.45 -12.44
N SER A 156 25.03 1.80 -12.33
CA SER A 156 25.83 1.85 -11.12
C SER A 156 26.52 3.21 -10.93
N ALA A 157 26.67 3.97 -12.01
CA ALA A 157 27.22 5.32 -12.00
C ALA A 157 26.20 6.40 -11.61
N ILE A 158 24.89 6.09 -11.60
CA ILE A 158 23.83 7.04 -11.21
C ILE A 158 23.82 7.18 -9.69
N LYS A 159 24.39 8.28 -9.17
CA LYS A 159 24.47 8.58 -7.74
C LYS A 159 23.72 9.86 -7.38
N GLU A 160 23.82 10.85 -8.23
CA GLU A 160 23.26 12.18 -8.02
C GLU A 160 22.21 12.51 -9.06
N TRP A 161 21.54 13.65 -8.89
CA TRP A 161 20.50 14.12 -9.80
C TRP A 161 21.02 14.29 -11.24
N ASP A 162 22.19 14.91 -11.39
CA ASP A 162 22.79 15.20 -12.69
C ASP A 162 23.15 13.91 -13.45
N ASP A 163 23.50 12.85 -12.73
CA ASP A 163 23.73 11.53 -13.33
C ASP A 163 22.43 10.95 -13.90
N LEU A 164 21.31 11.08 -13.15
CA LEU A 164 19.99 10.67 -13.62
C LEU A 164 19.58 11.45 -14.88
N ILE A 165 19.75 12.77 -14.88
CA ILE A 165 19.46 13.64 -16.03
C ILE A 165 20.32 13.23 -17.24
N SER A 166 21.59 12.92 -17.03
CA SER A 166 22.52 12.45 -18.07
C SER A 166 22.07 11.09 -18.63
N ALA A 167 21.70 10.16 -17.76
CA ALA A 167 21.16 8.85 -18.17
C ALA A 167 19.88 9.01 -18.99
N VAL A 168 18.96 9.86 -18.56
CA VAL A 168 17.70 10.16 -19.30
C VAL A 168 17.99 10.69 -20.70
N LYS A 169 18.94 11.63 -20.84
CA LYS A 169 19.37 12.18 -22.13
C LYS A 169 19.98 11.09 -23.02
N GLN A 170 20.82 10.22 -22.47
CA GLN A 170 21.48 9.13 -23.20
C GLN A 170 20.46 8.09 -23.67
N ILE A 171 19.51 7.68 -22.82
CA ILE A 171 18.44 6.75 -23.20
C ILE A 171 17.58 7.34 -24.31
N LYS A 172 17.20 8.62 -24.19
CA LYS A 172 16.41 9.32 -25.22
C LYS A 172 17.18 9.42 -26.56
N ALA A 173 18.48 9.70 -26.53
CA ALA A 173 19.32 9.75 -27.71
C ALA A 173 19.44 8.40 -28.44
N ALA A 174 19.29 7.28 -27.70
CA ALA A 174 19.22 5.93 -28.27
C ALA A 174 17.82 5.59 -28.88
N GLY A 175 16.88 6.55 -28.89
CA GLY A 175 15.53 6.36 -29.41
C GLY A 175 14.61 5.56 -28.46
N ILE A 176 14.99 5.42 -27.19
CA ILE A 176 14.27 4.66 -26.18
C ILE A 176 13.51 5.66 -25.27
N THR A 177 12.27 5.33 -24.91
CA THR A 177 11.54 6.09 -23.90
C THR A 177 12.21 5.93 -22.53
N PRO A 178 12.69 7.03 -21.89
CA PRO A 178 13.42 6.90 -20.65
C PRO A 178 12.60 6.34 -19.47
N ILE A 179 11.39 6.87 -19.24
CA ILE A 179 10.64 6.60 -18.01
C ILE A 179 9.18 6.28 -18.34
N CYS A 180 8.67 5.14 -17.86
CA CYS A 180 7.24 4.86 -17.84
C CYS A 180 6.56 5.61 -16.68
N MET A 181 5.41 6.26 -16.96
CA MET A 181 4.67 7.04 -15.98
C MET A 181 3.15 6.90 -16.17
N GLY A 182 2.45 6.60 -15.07
CA GLY A 182 0.98 6.57 -15.01
C GLY A 182 0.44 7.88 -14.44
N GLY A 183 0.46 8.95 -15.23
CA GLY A 183 0.15 10.31 -14.75
C GLY A 183 -1.32 10.56 -14.46
N LYS A 184 -2.25 9.77 -15.04
CA LYS A 184 -3.70 9.89 -14.80
C LYS A 184 -4.06 9.74 -13.32
N ASP A 185 -3.45 8.79 -12.64
CA ASP A 185 -3.74 8.47 -11.25
C ASP A 185 -3.02 9.41 -10.26
N LYS A 186 -2.15 10.31 -10.75
CA LYS A 186 -1.41 11.34 -10.00
C LYS A 186 -0.38 10.81 -9.01
N TRP A 187 -0.70 9.78 -8.22
CA TRP A 187 0.19 9.26 -7.19
C TRP A 187 1.52 8.64 -7.72
N PRO A 188 1.62 8.07 -8.94
CA PRO A 188 2.93 7.68 -9.47
C PRO A 188 3.88 8.87 -9.66
N VAL A 189 3.35 10.01 -10.10
CA VAL A 189 4.11 11.27 -10.21
C VAL A 189 4.50 11.79 -8.83
N HIS A 190 3.61 11.64 -7.84
CA HIS A 190 3.87 12.04 -6.46
C HIS A 190 5.09 11.32 -5.85
N PHE A 191 5.37 10.08 -6.23
CA PHE A 191 6.58 9.38 -5.76
C PHE A 191 7.85 10.10 -6.17
N LEU A 192 7.92 10.59 -7.40
CA LEU A 192 9.08 11.37 -7.86
C LEU A 192 9.21 12.67 -7.07
N TRP A 193 8.09 13.37 -6.86
CA TRP A 193 8.03 14.59 -6.06
C TRP A 193 8.52 14.36 -4.63
N THR A 194 7.95 13.37 -3.94
CA THR A 194 8.34 13.02 -2.56
C THR A 194 9.80 12.60 -2.46
N HIS A 195 10.28 11.84 -3.45
CA HIS A 195 11.66 11.39 -3.50
C HIS A 195 12.65 12.57 -3.56
N LEU A 196 12.36 13.57 -4.38
CA LEU A 196 13.15 14.79 -4.47
C LEU A 196 13.10 15.59 -3.18
N HIS A 197 11.93 15.73 -2.56
CA HIS A 197 11.77 16.45 -1.29
C HIS A 197 12.61 15.84 -0.17
N ILE A 198 12.54 14.52 -0.02
CA ILE A 198 13.32 13.81 1.01
C ILE A 198 14.82 13.91 0.73
N ARG A 199 15.25 13.89 -0.52
CA ARG A 199 16.66 14.01 -0.88
C ARG A 199 17.21 15.43 -0.68
N ASN A 200 16.43 16.45 -0.96
CA ASN A 200 16.86 17.84 -0.80
C ASN A 200 16.74 18.33 0.65
N GLY A 201 15.68 17.98 1.37
CA GLY A 201 15.39 18.48 2.72
C GLY A 201 15.57 17.46 3.84
N GLY A 202 15.73 16.18 3.51
CA GLY A 202 15.77 15.10 4.48
C GLY A 202 14.39 14.72 5.04
N LYS A 203 14.34 13.54 5.66
CA LYS A 203 13.12 13.00 6.25
C LYS A 203 12.54 13.91 7.34
N GLY A 204 13.40 14.52 8.16
CA GLY A 204 12.95 15.37 9.28
C GLY A 204 12.17 16.59 8.79
N LEU A 205 12.71 17.32 7.82
CA LEU A 205 12.04 18.48 7.21
C LEU A 205 10.72 18.08 6.52
N PHE A 206 10.72 16.95 5.82
CA PHE A 206 9.52 16.44 5.16
C PHE A 206 8.39 16.13 6.17
N LEU A 207 8.70 15.44 7.26
CA LEU A 207 7.74 15.15 8.33
C LEU A 207 7.26 16.41 9.05
N GLU A 208 8.15 17.38 9.28
CA GLU A 208 7.78 18.68 9.84
C GLU A 208 6.78 19.40 8.95
N SER A 209 7.04 19.43 7.63
CA SER A 209 6.14 20.10 6.69
C SER A 209 4.79 19.39 6.51
N LEU A 210 4.75 18.06 6.64
CA LEU A 210 3.48 17.32 6.67
C LEU A 210 2.58 17.74 7.84
N ASN A 211 3.18 18.03 8.99
CA ASN A 211 2.43 18.38 10.19
C ASN A 211 2.12 19.89 10.30
N ASN A 212 3.04 20.74 9.85
CA ASN A 212 3.02 22.17 10.15
C ASN A 212 2.95 23.07 8.91
N GLY A 213 2.99 22.50 7.69
CA GLY A 213 3.10 23.26 6.46
C GLY A 213 4.53 23.77 6.21
N GLY A 214 4.68 24.88 5.47
CA GLY A 214 6.00 25.43 5.12
C GLY A 214 6.59 24.76 3.90
N TRP A 215 5.77 24.53 2.87
CA TRP A 215 6.15 23.92 1.60
C TRP A 215 6.81 24.92 0.62
N ASP A 216 7.05 26.15 1.04
CA ASP A 216 7.73 27.24 0.29
C ASP A 216 9.21 27.36 0.60
N ARG A 217 9.79 26.36 1.28
CA ARG A 217 11.22 26.34 1.65
C ARG A 217 12.13 26.14 0.44
N PRO A 218 13.40 26.62 0.49
CA PRO A 218 14.35 26.49 -0.61
C PRO A 218 14.56 25.06 -1.10
N GLU A 219 14.53 24.06 -0.21
CA GLU A 219 14.70 22.66 -0.51
C GLU A 219 13.55 22.14 -1.39
N TYR A 220 12.32 22.63 -1.16
CA TYR A 220 11.16 22.28 -1.96
C TYR A 220 11.10 23.02 -3.28
N LEU A 221 11.53 24.27 -3.30
CA LEU A 221 11.69 25.03 -4.55
C LEU A 221 12.70 24.34 -5.46
N LYS A 222 13.85 23.89 -4.90
CA LYS A 222 14.84 23.09 -5.64
C LYS A 222 14.22 21.81 -6.19
N SER A 223 13.39 21.12 -5.43
CA SER A 223 12.70 19.91 -5.90
C SER A 223 11.77 20.22 -7.08
N GLY A 224 11.10 21.37 -7.05
CA GLY A 224 10.27 21.86 -8.15
C GLY A 224 11.10 22.15 -9.41
N GLU A 225 12.24 22.82 -9.27
CA GLU A 225 13.19 23.09 -10.37
C GLU A 225 13.70 21.80 -11.01
N GLN A 226 14.08 20.81 -10.20
CA GLN A 226 14.48 19.49 -10.68
C GLN A 226 13.36 18.76 -11.43
N MET A 227 12.12 18.85 -10.94
CA MET A 227 10.96 18.29 -11.67
C MET A 227 10.79 18.96 -13.03
N LEU A 228 10.89 20.30 -13.10
CA LEU A 228 10.79 21.05 -14.36
C LEU A 228 11.92 20.70 -15.31
N GLU A 229 13.15 20.56 -14.83
CA GLU A 229 14.31 20.12 -15.62
C GLU A 229 14.07 18.74 -16.23
N LEU A 230 13.59 17.77 -15.44
CA LEU A 230 13.29 16.43 -15.93
C LEU A 230 12.18 16.45 -16.99
N VAL A 231 11.07 17.15 -16.70
CA VAL A 231 9.92 17.24 -17.62
C VAL A 231 10.28 17.90 -18.93
N ALA A 232 11.16 18.90 -18.91
CA ALA A 232 11.66 19.58 -20.11
C ALA A 232 12.40 18.65 -21.07
N LEU A 233 12.93 17.51 -20.58
CA LEU A 233 13.52 16.47 -21.42
C LEU A 233 12.48 15.57 -22.10
N GLU A 234 11.18 15.74 -21.83
CA GLU A 234 10.11 14.85 -22.30
C GLU A 234 10.45 13.37 -22.07
N PRO A 235 10.70 12.95 -20.82
CA PRO A 235 11.26 11.62 -20.51
C PRO A 235 10.21 10.52 -20.54
N PHE A 236 8.91 10.89 -20.55
CA PHE A 236 7.81 9.96 -20.40
C PHE A 236 7.25 9.51 -21.75
N GLN A 237 6.58 8.34 -21.77
CA GLN A 237 5.85 7.90 -22.95
C GLN A 237 4.76 8.91 -23.34
N LYS A 238 4.47 9.00 -24.64
CA LYS A 238 3.45 9.91 -25.17
C LYS A 238 2.09 9.64 -24.52
N GLY A 239 1.42 10.69 -24.06
CA GLY A 239 0.10 10.59 -23.43
C GLY A 239 0.13 10.11 -21.98
N PHE A 240 1.27 10.15 -21.28
CA PHE A 240 1.42 9.66 -19.91
C PHE A 240 0.39 10.22 -18.92
N LEU A 241 -0.12 11.45 -19.14
CA LEU A 241 -1.17 12.04 -18.29
C LEU A 241 -2.54 11.37 -18.40
N SER A 242 -2.76 10.55 -19.42
CA SER A 242 -3.99 9.76 -19.61
C SER A 242 -3.82 8.29 -19.27
N HIS A 243 -2.60 7.83 -19.00
CA HIS A 243 -2.32 6.45 -18.63
C HIS A 243 -2.39 6.25 -17.10
N THR A 244 -2.99 5.15 -16.70
CA THR A 244 -3.11 4.71 -15.31
C THR A 244 -1.81 4.08 -14.83
N TRP A 245 -1.71 3.76 -13.54
CA TRP A 245 -0.59 3.00 -13.02
C TRP A 245 -0.53 1.53 -13.52
N PRO A 246 -1.65 0.82 -13.74
CA PRO A 246 -1.61 -0.47 -14.44
C PRO A 246 -1.05 -0.35 -15.86
N ASP A 247 -1.41 0.72 -16.62
CA ASP A 247 -0.80 0.99 -17.93
C ASP A 247 0.71 1.21 -17.82
N GLN A 248 1.17 1.95 -16.81
CA GLN A 248 2.61 2.13 -16.53
C GLN A 248 3.29 0.79 -16.30
N ALA A 249 2.70 -0.08 -15.50
CA ALA A 249 3.25 -1.40 -15.21
C ALA A 249 3.30 -2.28 -16.47
N GLY A 250 2.23 -2.27 -17.27
CA GLY A 250 2.16 -2.97 -18.55
C GLY A 250 3.22 -2.48 -19.54
N PHE A 251 3.35 -1.16 -19.73
CA PHE A 251 4.37 -0.59 -20.62
C PHE A 251 5.79 -0.95 -20.20
N PHE A 252 6.06 -0.96 -18.89
CA PHE A 252 7.36 -1.37 -18.39
C PHE A 252 7.59 -2.87 -18.60
N GLY A 253 6.59 -3.72 -18.34
CA GLY A 253 6.63 -5.17 -18.59
C GLY A 253 6.88 -5.50 -20.07
N ASP A 254 6.24 -4.75 -20.98
CA ASP A 254 6.42 -4.86 -22.45
C ASP A 254 7.74 -4.28 -22.97
N GLY A 255 8.59 -3.75 -22.10
CA GLY A 255 9.86 -3.15 -22.50
C GLY A 255 9.71 -1.87 -23.32
N LYS A 256 8.63 -1.10 -23.12
CA LYS A 256 8.40 0.18 -23.86
C LYS A 256 9.13 1.37 -23.26
N CYS A 257 9.66 1.24 -22.02
CA CYS A 257 10.44 2.27 -21.37
C CYS A 257 11.62 1.64 -20.60
N ALA A 258 12.71 2.38 -20.50
CA ALA A 258 13.93 1.89 -19.85
C ALA A 258 13.84 1.85 -18.32
N MET A 259 13.10 2.79 -17.72
CA MET A 259 13.03 2.95 -16.27
C MET A 259 11.60 3.21 -15.80
N ALA A 260 11.36 2.98 -14.50
CA ALA A 260 10.15 3.41 -13.79
C ALA A 260 10.47 3.63 -12.30
N LEU A 261 9.90 4.66 -11.68
CA LEU A 261 9.91 4.84 -10.23
C LEU A 261 8.60 4.29 -9.66
N MET A 262 8.66 3.19 -8.91
CA MET A 262 7.47 2.51 -8.42
C MET A 262 7.78 1.63 -7.21
N GLY A 263 6.75 1.27 -6.47
CA GLY A 263 6.87 0.34 -5.35
C GLY A 263 7.11 -1.11 -5.80
N ASN A 264 7.57 -1.93 -4.85
CA ASN A 264 7.90 -3.33 -5.10
C ASN A 264 6.70 -4.19 -5.57
N TRP A 265 5.47 -3.72 -5.41
CA TRP A 265 4.27 -4.35 -6.01
C TRP A 265 4.30 -4.33 -7.54
N MET A 266 5.12 -3.48 -8.15
CA MET A 266 5.25 -3.42 -9.61
C MET A 266 5.69 -4.76 -10.20
N TYR A 267 6.44 -5.59 -9.46
CA TYR A 267 6.91 -6.88 -9.96
C TYR A 267 5.77 -7.80 -10.40
N GLY A 268 4.71 -7.92 -9.59
CA GLY A 268 3.52 -8.69 -9.99
C GLY A 268 2.70 -7.98 -11.06
N SER A 269 2.49 -6.69 -10.88
CA SER A 269 1.61 -5.89 -11.75
C SER A 269 2.13 -5.76 -13.18
N GLN A 270 3.45 -5.64 -13.39
CA GLN A 270 4.02 -5.59 -14.74
C GLN A 270 3.77 -6.91 -15.49
N LYS A 271 3.84 -8.05 -14.79
CA LYS A 271 3.57 -9.35 -15.39
C LYS A 271 2.08 -9.53 -15.73
N ALA A 272 1.19 -9.05 -14.86
CA ALA A 272 -0.25 -9.17 -15.04
C ALA A 272 -0.81 -8.23 -16.13
N ASN A 273 -0.18 -7.06 -16.33
CA ASN A 273 -0.67 -6.01 -17.23
C ASN A 273 0.16 -5.86 -18.51
N SER A 274 1.21 -6.64 -18.70
CA SER A 274 1.96 -6.64 -19.96
C SER A 274 1.20 -7.42 -21.03
N SER A 275 1.46 -7.06 -22.29
CA SER A 275 0.86 -7.72 -23.47
C SER A 275 1.69 -8.90 -23.98
N SER A 276 2.87 -9.16 -23.39
CA SER A 276 3.83 -10.20 -23.77
C SER A 276 4.06 -11.24 -22.66
#